data_f5988fac8d1edcb0efd2004f63c073fb
#
_entry.id   f5988fac8d1edcb0efd2004f63c073fb
#
_cell.length_a   1.000
_cell.length_b   1.000
_cell.length_c   1.000
_cell.angle_alpha   90.00
_cell.angle_beta   90.00
_cell.angle_gamma   90.00
#
_symmetry.space_group_name_H-M   'P 1'
#
loop_
_entity.id
_entity.type
_entity.pdbx_description
1 polymer ?
#
loop_
_entity_poly.entity_id
_entity_poly.type
_entity_poly.pdbx_seq_one_letter_code
_entity_poly.pdbx_strand_id
1 'polypeptide(L)'
;MKKVLMGISVAMLLAACGTTSTNGANTTNTTAQTPQTTQQVHVEVKTDGAYTVKEYDFESNGKNLYARAFVPEVEGRVPLVIFSHGLGANVEHEEEVQKALAKAGIAVFSFEFAGGSSSSAPMSEGLTTEMSVLTEVQNLKDAIRIASGMEYVDPQKIYLMGSSQGGLVTALTAEEVTNIAGLFLFYPAFSLPDDIRSSFPK
;
A
#
# COMPACT_ATOMS: atom_id res chain seq x y z
N MET A 1 32.23 -15.06 35.00
CA MET A 1 31.13 -15.56 35.83
C MET A 1 29.90 -15.65 34.94
N LYS A 2 29.49 -16.88 34.62
CA LYS A 2 28.35 -17.17 33.76
C LYS A 2 27.07 -17.12 34.62
N LYS A 3 26.04 -16.37 34.20
CA LYS A 3 24.67 -16.53 34.75
C LYS A 3 23.76 -17.04 33.64
N VAL A 4 23.34 -18.29 33.83
CA VAL A 4 22.30 -18.96 33.08
C VAL A 4 20.95 -18.55 33.71
N LEU A 5 20.02 -18.06 32.89
CA LEU A 5 18.62 -17.91 33.28
C LEU A 5 17.78 -18.93 32.53
N MET A 6 17.13 -19.75 33.31
CA MET A 6 16.30 -20.88 32.94
C MET A 6 14.85 -20.39 32.68
N GLY A 7 14.32 -20.68 31.48
CA GLY A 7 12.95 -20.37 31.13
C GLY A 7 11.99 -21.37 31.75
N ILE A 8 10.88 -20.87 32.26
CA ILE A 8 9.76 -21.69 32.78
C ILE A 8 8.62 -21.62 31.76
N SER A 9 8.37 -22.76 31.11
CA SER A 9 7.16 -22.99 30.31
C SER A 9 6.03 -23.42 31.21
N VAL A 10 4.93 -22.67 31.20
CA VAL A 10 3.66 -23.15 31.83
C VAL A 10 2.70 -23.55 30.73
N ALA A 11 2.49 -24.87 30.62
CA ALA A 11 1.43 -25.42 29.81
C ALA A 11 0.20 -25.61 30.72
N MET A 12 -0.92 -25.00 30.34
CA MET A 12 -2.21 -25.19 31.00
C MET A 12 -3.14 -25.99 30.09
N LEU A 13 -3.28 -27.28 30.37
CA LEU A 13 -4.38 -28.12 29.87
C LEU A 13 -5.62 -27.87 30.72
N LEU A 14 -6.73 -27.54 30.08
CA LEU A 14 -8.05 -27.63 30.69
C LEU A 14 -8.89 -28.60 29.85
N ALA A 15 -9.14 -29.78 30.41
CA ALA A 15 -10.18 -30.70 29.98
C ALA A 15 -11.43 -30.46 30.80
N ALA A 16 -12.57 -30.34 30.17
CA ALA A 16 -13.87 -30.47 30.80
C ALA A 16 -14.85 -31.19 29.89
N CYS A 17 -15.24 -32.39 30.29
CA CYS A 17 -16.43 -33.13 29.81
C CYS A 17 -17.69 -32.53 30.43
N GLY A 18 -18.81 -32.57 29.69
CA GLY A 18 -20.13 -32.38 30.29
C GLY A 18 -21.24 -32.29 29.29
N THR A 19 -22.06 -33.26 29.27
CA THR A 19 -23.18 -33.69 28.42
C THR A 19 -24.43 -32.81 28.47
N THR A 20 -25.26 -33.00 27.42
CA THR A 20 -26.71 -33.03 27.21
C THR A 20 -27.40 -31.83 26.59
N SER A 21 -27.81 -32.07 25.37
CA SER A 21 -29.01 -31.76 24.58
C SER A 21 -30.09 -30.82 25.13
N THR A 22 -30.46 -29.79 24.34
CA THR A 22 -31.85 -29.50 23.94
C THR A 22 -31.87 -28.52 22.77
N ASN A 23 -32.84 -28.71 21.84
CA ASN A 23 -33.09 -27.96 20.62
C ASN A 23 -33.31 -26.45 20.84
N GLY A 24 -32.67 -25.63 20.02
CA GLY A 24 -32.95 -24.19 19.93
C GLY A 24 -32.37 -23.64 18.64
N ALA A 25 -33.19 -22.94 17.87
CA ALA A 25 -32.99 -22.41 16.53
C ALA A 25 -31.59 -21.83 16.29
N ASN A 26 -30.94 -22.31 15.26
CA ASN A 26 -29.60 -21.91 14.81
C ASN A 26 -29.71 -20.61 14.00
N THR A 27 -29.55 -19.47 14.65
CA THR A 27 -29.29 -18.21 13.95
C THR A 27 -27.80 -18.15 13.68
N THR A 28 -27.38 -18.56 12.50
CA THR A 28 -26.01 -18.41 12.03
C THR A 28 -25.69 -16.93 11.84
N ASN A 29 -25.09 -16.30 12.86
CA ASN A 29 -24.39 -15.05 12.69
C ASN A 29 -23.10 -15.35 11.89
N THR A 30 -23.19 -15.30 10.58
CA THR A 30 -22.04 -15.23 9.71
C THR A 30 -21.46 -13.83 9.83
N THR A 31 -20.53 -13.67 10.75
CA THR A 31 -19.65 -12.48 10.77
C THR A 31 -18.83 -12.55 9.48
N ALA A 32 -19.17 -11.70 8.50
CA ALA A 32 -18.37 -11.53 7.30
C ALA A 32 -16.97 -11.03 7.75
N GLN A 33 -16.00 -11.92 7.79
CA GLN A 33 -14.61 -11.54 7.90
C GLN A 33 -14.25 -10.81 6.60
N THR A 34 -14.01 -9.51 6.67
CA THR A 34 -13.37 -8.74 5.61
C THR A 34 -12.04 -9.46 5.29
N PRO A 35 -11.74 -9.78 4.03
CA PRO A 35 -10.48 -10.39 3.66
C PRO A 35 -9.34 -9.46 4.13
N GLN A 36 -8.54 -9.91 5.10
CA GLN A 36 -7.30 -9.24 5.44
C GLN A 36 -6.34 -9.51 4.29
N THR A 37 -6.10 -8.51 3.46
CA THR A 37 -5.03 -8.57 2.46
C THR A 37 -3.71 -8.74 3.20
N THR A 38 -3.08 -9.89 3.00
CA THR A 38 -1.81 -10.21 3.64
C THR A 38 -0.72 -9.39 2.98
N GLN A 39 -0.10 -8.53 3.75
CA GLN A 39 1.07 -7.77 3.36
C GLN A 39 2.30 -8.58 3.77
N GLN A 40 3.27 -8.74 2.86
CA GLN A 40 4.55 -9.38 3.17
C GLN A 40 5.68 -8.37 3.03
N VAL A 41 6.51 -8.26 4.06
CA VAL A 41 7.76 -7.49 4.03
C VAL A 41 8.87 -8.42 3.53
N HIS A 42 9.52 -8.08 2.42
CA HIS A 42 10.56 -8.92 1.82
C HIS A 42 11.97 -8.53 2.23
N VAL A 43 12.25 -7.24 2.21
CA VAL A 43 13.61 -6.71 2.44
C VAL A 43 13.54 -5.45 3.28
N GLU A 44 14.47 -5.33 4.19
CA GLU A 44 14.74 -4.11 4.93
C GLU A 44 16.21 -3.73 4.71
N VAL A 45 16.45 -2.57 4.08
CA VAL A 45 17.78 -2.05 3.80
C VAL A 45 17.95 -0.71 4.52
N LYS A 46 18.90 -0.64 5.46
CA LYS A 46 19.23 0.64 6.11
C LYS A 46 20.08 1.51 5.20
N THR A 47 19.71 2.78 5.12
CA THR A 47 20.40 3.77 4.32
C THR A 47 20.80 4.95 5.21
N ASP A 48 22.01 5.46 5.05
CA ASP A 48 22.64 6.65 5.67
C ASP A 48 22.21 7.05 7.11
N GLY A 49 21.42 6.24 7.80
CA GLY A 49 20.91 6.47 9.15
C GLY A 49 19.72 7.44 9.24
N ALA A 50 19.24 7.98 8.13
CA ALA A 50 18.09 8.90 8.12
C ALA A 50 16.76 8.18 7.88
N TYR A 51 16.76 7.09 7.14
CA TYR A 51 15.58 6.26 6.85
C TYR A 51 15.97 4.82 6.53
N THR A 52 15.00 3.92 6.64
CA THR A 52 15.07 2.53 6.19
C THR A 52 14.21 2.35 4.94
N VAL A 53 14.67 1.58 3.96
CA VAL A 53 13.87 1.14 2.81
C VAL A 53 13.30 -0.25 3.12
N LYS A 54 11.98 -0.40 2.95
CA LYS A 54 11.26 -1.66 3.12
C LYS A 54 10.52 -1.99 1.84
N GLU A 55 10.58 -3.24 1.40
CA GLU A 55 9.89 -3.72 0.22
C GLU A 55 8.69 -4.59 0.62
N TYR A 56 7.60 -4.47 -0.13
CA TYR A 56 6.33 -5.11 0.16
C TYR A 56 5.72 -5.69 -1.10
N ASP A 57 4.97 -6.77 -0.92
CA ASP A 57 3.98 -7.22 -1.87
C ASP A 57 2.57 -7.07 -1.28
N PHE A 58 1.60 -6.73 -2.11
CA PHE A 58 0.21 -6.68 -1.72
C PHE A 58 -0.72 -7.04 -2.87
N GLU A 59 -1.88 -7.58 -2.53
CA GLU A 59 -2.89 -7.96 -3.52
C GLU A 59 -3.82 -6.80 -3.85
N SER A 60 -4.06 -6.60 -5.16
CA SER A 60 -5.10 -5.71 -5.68
C SER A 60 -5.73 -6.33 -6.93
N ASN A 61 -7.05 -6.51 -6.93
CA ASN A 61 -7.80 -7.12 -8.05
C ASN A 61 -7.26 -8.49 -8.48
N GLY A 62 -6.80 -9.33 -7.54
CA GLY A 62 -6.26 -10.66 -7.82
C GLY A 62 -4.88 -10.65 -8.48
N LYS A 63 -4.17 -9.53 -8.44
CA LYS A 63 -2.79 -9.39 -8.90
C LYS A 63 -1.89 -9.00 -7.73
N ASN A 64 -0.67 -9.53 -7.72
CA ASN A 64 0.35 -9.15 -6.75
C ASN A 64 1.07 -7.89 -7.21
N LEU A 65 1.06 -6.85 -6.39
CA LEU A 65 1.69 -5.57 -6.67
C LEU A 65 2.88 -5.36 -5.75
N TYR A 66 3.97 -4.87 -6.34
CA TYR A 66 5.18 -4.50 -5.62
C TYR A 66 5.11 -3.06 -5.12
N ALA A 67 5.61 -2.85 -3.92
CA ALA A 67 5.77 -1.53 -3.32
C ALA A 67 7.07 -1.40 -2.56
N ARG A 68 7.52 -0.15 -2.41
CA ARG A 68 8.67 0.22 -1.63
C ARG A 68 8.34 1.39 -0.71
N ALA A 69 8.68 1.27 0.57
CA ALA A 69 8.52 2.37 1.52
C ALA A 69 9.88 2.89 1.97
N PHE A 70 9.99 4.22 2.01
CA PHE A 70 11.06 4.93 2.69
C PHE A 70 10.54 5.37 4.05
N VAL A 71 11.05 4.77 5.11
CA VAL A 71 10.56 4.95 6.48
C VAL A 71 11.58 5.75 7.29
N PRO A 72 11.28 6.97 7.75
CA PRO A 72 12.19 7.77 8.56
C PRO A 72 12.62 7.07 9.84
N GLU A 73 13.89 7.20 10.22
CA GLU A 73 14.43 6.70 11.49
C GLU A 73 14.16 7.73 12.61
N VAL A 74 12.89 7.90 12.97
CA VAL A 74 12.44 8.81 14.03
C VAL A 74 11.51 8.09 14.99
N GLU A 75 11.39 8.61 16.22
CA GLU A 75 10.45 8.07 17.19
C GLU A 75 9.01 8.47 16.86
N GLY A 76 8.08 7.54 17.11
CA GLY A 76 6.66 7.78 16.98
C GLY A 76 6.12 7.57 15.54
N ARG A 77 4.89 8.00 15.33
CA ARG A 77 4.22 7.92 14.04
C ARG A 77 4.49 9.15 13.19
N VAL A 78 4.69 8.93 11.91
CA VAL A 78 5.05 9.98 10.94
C VAL A 78 3.95 10.20 9.90
N PRO A 79 3.88 11.37 9.25
CA PRO A 79 3.07 11.57 8.06
C PRO A 79 3.47 10.58 6.95
N LEU A 80 2.50 10.20 6.14
CA LEU A 80 2.70 9.31 4.99
C LEU A 80 2.35 10.02 3.69
N VAL A 81 3.21 9.89 2.69
CA VAL A 81 2.90 10.20 1.29
C VAL A 81 2.81 8.89 0.53
N ILE A 82 1.69 8.63 -0.16
CA ILE A 82 1.53 7.50 -1.08
C ILE A 82 1.73 8.04 -2.50
N PHE A 83 2.71 7.48 -3.21
CA PHE A 83 3.15 7.97 -4.51
C PHE A 83 2.67 7.07 -5.65
N SER A 84 2.03 7.70 -6.66
CA SER A 84 1.51 7.11 -7.88
C SER A 84 2.33 7.57 -9.08
N HIS A 85 3.07 6.66 -9.71
CA HIS A 85 3.90 6.95 -10.88
C HIS A 85 3.09 7.19 -12.14
N GLY A 86 3.70 7.83 -13.16
CA GLY A 86 3.11 8.01 -14.49
C GLY A 86 3.11 6.74 -15.33
N LEU A 87 2.43 6.80 -16.48
CA LEU A 87 2.37 5.69 -17.44
C LEU A 87 3.77 5.19 -17.82
N GLY A 88 3.97 3.90 -17.69
CA GLY A 88 5.23 3.24 -18.05
C GLY A 88 6.39 3.48 -17.07
N ALA A 89 6.18 4.20 -15.97
CA ALA A 89 7.16 4.35 -14.91
C ALA A 89 7.10 3.21 -13.89
N ASN A 90 7.83 3.32 -12.79
CA ASN A 90 7.90 2.33 -11.72
C ASN A 90 8.12 3.01 -10.36
N VAL A 91 8.39 2.26 -9.31
CA VAL A 91 8.66 2.78 -7.95
C VAL A 91 9.88 3.67 -7.84
N GLU A 92 10.81 3.62 -8.79
CA GLU A 92 12.02 4.46 -8.82
C GLU A 92 11.74 5.86 -9.40
N HIS A 93 10.56 6.05 -9.98
CA HIS A 93 10.19 7.35 -10.51
C HIS A 93 10.11 8.38 -9.37
N GLU A 94 10.75 9.53 -9.57
CA GLU A 94 10.87 10.59 -8.55
C GLU A 94 11.55 10.12 -7.23
N GLU A 95 12.45 9.12 -7.29
CA GLU A 95 13.08 8.54 -6.10
C GLU A 95 13.83 9.57 -5.24
N GLU A 96 14.46 10.57 -5.87
CA GLU A 96 15.13 11.63 -5.11
C GLU A 96 14.16 12.50 -4.29
N VAL A 97 12.94 12.71 -4.79
CA VAL A 97 11.86 13.37 -4.03
C VAL A 97 11.43 12.47 -2.87
N GLN A 98 11.27 11.16 -3.11
CA GLN A 98 10.90 10.18 -2.08
C GLN A 98 11.94 10.15 -0.96
N LYS A 99 13.22 10.10 -1.30
CA LYS A 99 14.34 10.15 -0.32
C LYS A 99 14.38 11.48 0.45
N ALA A 100 14.15 12.60 -0.23
CA ALA A 100 14.14 13.91 0.41
C ALA A 100 13.01 14.03 1.45
N LEU A 101 11.82 13.52 1.14
CA LEU A 101 10.70 13.45 2.06
C LEU A 101 11.01 12.57 3.27
N ALA A 102 11.62 11.40 3.06
CA ALA A 102 12.02 10.50 4.14
C ALA A 102 13.04 11.17 5.08
N LYS A 103 14.04 11.85 4.53
CA LYS A 103 15.02 12.64 5.31
C LYS A 103 14.38 13.79 6.10
N ALA A 104 13.25 14.29 5.62
CA ALA A 104 12.46 15.33 6.30
C ALA A 104 11.48 14.75 7.35
N GLY A 105 11.50 13.45 7.63
CA GLY A 105 10.64 12.82 8.63
C GLY A 105 9.24 12.44 8.12
N ILE A 106 9.06 12.32 6.80
CA ILE A 106 7.81 11.94 6.14
C ILE A 106 8.01 10.59 5.47
N ALA A 107 7.25 9.57 5.87
CA ALA A 107 7.29 8.27 5.20
C ALA A 107 6.72 8.38 3.77
N VAL A 108 7.30 7.61 2.85
CA VAL A 108 6.80 7.51 1.48
C VAL A 108 6.53 6.06 1.16
N PHE A 109 5.36 5.76 0.62
CA PHE A 109 4.98 4.46 0.09
C PHE A 109 4.77 4.60 -1.42
N SER A 110 5.67 4.03 -2.20
CA SER A 110 5.62 4.01 -3.67
C SER A 110 5.32 2.58 -4.13
N PHE A 111 4.46 2.42 -5.13
CA PHE A 111 4.09 1.11 -5.64
C PHE A 111 3.99 1.13 -7.17
N GLU A 112 4.07 -0.06 -7.79
CA GLU A 112 3.83 -0.21 -9.22
C GLU A 112 2.39 -0.62 -9.48
N PHE A 113 1.72 0.10 -10.39
CA PHE A 113 0.40 -0.27 -10.88
C PHE A 113 0.42 -1.61 -11.63
N ALA A 114 -0.64 -2.38 -11.54
CA ALA A 114 -0.81 -3.62 -12.31
C ALA A 114 -0.70 -3.34 -13.81
N GLY A 115 0.32 -3.89 -14.47
CA GLY A 115 0.58 -3.67 -15.90
C GLY A 115 1.03 -2.24 -16.26
N GLY A 116 1.19 -1.36 -15.28
CA GLY A 116 1.51 0.07 -15.51
C GLY A 116 2.98 0.35 -15.80
N SER A 117 3.89 -0.55 -15.46
CA SER A 117 5.32 -0.38 -15.71
C SER A 117 5.73 -0.85 -17.09
N SER A 118 6.52 -0.03 -17.81
CA SER A 118 7.18 -0.42 -19.06
C SER A 118 8.59 -0.96 -18.86
N SER A 119 9.00 -1.20 -17.62
CA SER A 119 10.27 -1.82 -17.29
C SER A 119 10.40 -3.19 -17.98
N SER A 120 11.61 -3.56 -18.39
CA SER A 120 11.90 -4.90 -18.93
C SER A 120 11.71 -6.01 -17.88
N ALA A 121 11.63 -5.65 -16.60
CA ALA A 121 11.39 -6.55 -15.48
C ALA A 121 10.44 -5.84 -14.49
N PRO A 122 9.13 -5.73 -14.81
CA PRO A 122 8.17 -5.17 -13.89
C PRO A 122 8.09 -6.05 -12.63
N MET A 123 8.00 -5.41 -11.47
CA MET A 123 7.89 -6.11 -10.19
C MET A 123 6.43 -6.49 -9.87
N SER A 124 5.48 -5.67 -10.35
CA SER A 124 4.04 -5.96 -10.24
C SER A 124 3.53 -6.82 -11.36
N GLU A 125 2.57 -7.69 -11.07
CA GLU A 125 1.86 -8.50 -12.06
C GLU A 125 0.94 -7.66 -12.96
N GLY A 126 0.54 -8.24 -14.09
CA GLY A 126 -0.40 -7.67 -15.03
C GLY A 126 0.23 -7.32 -16.37
N LEU A 127 -0.64 -7.10 -17.36
CA LEU A 127 -0.25 -6.70 -18.71
C LEU A 127 -0.71 -5.27 -18.97
N THR A 128 0.10 -4.49 -19.68
CA THR A 128 -0.25 -3.11 -20.08
C THR A 128 -1.56 -3.07 -20.90
N THR A 129 -1.89 -4.16 -21.62
CA THR A 129 -3.15 -4.28 -22.35
C THR A 129 -4.38 -4.49 -21.46
N GLU A 130 -4.20 -4.82 -20.19
CA GLU A 130 -5.27 -5.03 -19.19
C GLU A 130 -5.43 -3.84 -18.25
N MET A 131 -4.48 -2.90 -18.26
CA MET A 131 -4.53 -1.72 -17.42
C MET A 131 -5.50 -0.66 -17.95
N SER A 132 -6.03 0.14 -17.05
CA SER A 132 -6.81 1.35 -17.33
C SER A 132 -6.70 2.30 -16.14
N VAL A 133 -7.04 3.56 -16.33
CA VAL A 133 -7.14 4.53 -15.23
C VAL A 133 -8.03 4.01 -14.10
N LEU A 134 -9.12 3.29 -14.41
CA LEU A 134 -10.03 2.74 -13.39
C LEU A 134 -9.42 1.58 -12.62
N THR A 135 -8.63 0.71 -13.27
CA THR A 135 -7.91 -0.35 -12.56
C THR A 135 -6.81 0.23 -11.67
N GLU A 136 -6.14 1.29 -12.12
CA GLU A 136 -5.12 1.99 -11.34
C GLU A 136 -5.73 2.73 -10.12
N VAL A 137 -6.94 3.32 -10.25
CA VAL A 137 -7.69 3.88 -9.12
C VAL A 137 -7.92 2.81 -8.05
N GLN A 138 -8.31 1.59 -8.44
CA GLN A 138 -8.48 0.51 -7.48
C GLN A 138 -7.15 0.09 -6.84
N ASN A 139 -6.07 -0.02 -7.63
CA ASN A 139 -4.74 -0.31 -7.07
C ASN A 139 -4.32 0.73 -6.02
N LEU A 140 -4.55 2.03 -6.30
CA LEU A 140 -4.23 3.10 -5.35
C LEU A 140 -5.11 3.02 -4.08
N LYS A 141 -6.40 2.68 -4.19
CA LYS A 141 -7.25 2.46 -3.01
C LYS A 141 -6.74 1.33 -2.13
N ASP A 142 -6.29 0.24 -2.73
CA ASP A 142 -5.72 -0.88 -2.00
C ASP A 142 -4.38 -0.51 -1.35
N ALA A 143 -3.53 0.25 -2.06
CA ALA A 143 -2.30 0.81 -1.50
C ALA A 143 -2.59 1.73 -0.30
N ILE A 144 -3.59 2.61 -0.39
CA ILE A 144 -4.02 3.48 0.71
C ILE A 144 -4.44 2.65 1.92
N ARG A 145 -5.29 1.64 1.71
CA ARG A 145 -5.79 0.78 2.79
C ARG A 145 -4.65 0.07 3.53
N ILE A 146 -3.65 -0.43 2.80
CA ILE A 146 -2.52 -1.15 3.37
C ILE A 146 -1.55 -0.20 4.06
N ALA A 147 -1.11 0.85 3.36
CA ALA A 147 -0.10 1.76 3.87
C ALA A 147 -0.59 2.56 5.09
N SER A 148 -1.89 2.92 5.13
CA SER A 148 -2.49 3.61 6.28
C SER A 148 -2.50 2.78 7.56
N GLY A 149 -2.46 1.45 7.45
CA GLY A 149 -2.44 0.51 8.58
C GLY A 149 -1.06 0.23 9.15
N MET A 150 0.01 0.76 8.56
CA MET A 150 1.38 0.52 9.02
C MET A 150 1.63 1.18 10.37
N GLU A 151 2.34 0.48 11.26
CA GLU A 151 2.55 0.89 12.66
C GLU A 151 3.22 2.26 12.83
N TYR A 152 4.11 2.62 11.89
CA TYR A 152 4.84 3.88 11.89
C TYR A 152 4.06 5.06 11.28
N VAL A 153 2.85 4.84 10.74
CA VAL A 153 2.06 5.86 10.05
C VAL A 153 1.09 6.57 10.99
N ASP A 154 1.04 7.90 10.93
CA ASP A 154 -0.02 8.71 11.51
C ASP A 154 -1.26 8.69 10.58
N PRO A 155 -2.36 7.99 10.95
CA PRO A 155 -3.50 7.82 10.07
C PRO A 155 -4.28 9.12 9.79
N GLN A 156 -3.96 10.20 10.50
CA GLN A 156 -4.56 11.53 10.27
C GLN A 156 -3.73 12.39 9.30
N LYS A 157 -2.54 11.92 8.91
CA LYS A 157 -1.59 12.68 8.09
C LYS A 157 -1.18 11.87 6.86
N ILE A 158 -2.18 11.42 6.09
CA ILE A 158 -1.99 10.67 4.86
C ILE A 158 -2.19 11.61 3.68
N TYR A 159 -1.19 11.69 2.82
CA TYR A 159 -1.18 12.51 1.63
C TYR A 159 -1.03 11.62 0.40
N LEU A 160 -1.65 12.01 -0.70
CA LEU A 160 -1.44 11.35 -1.99
C LEU A 160 -0.59 12.26 -2.88
N MET A 161 0.34 11.65 -3.59
CA MET A 161 1.20 12.32 -4.57
C MET A 161 1.18 11.54 -5.88
N GLY A 162 1.04 12.23 -7.00
CA GLY A 162 1.05 11.56 -8.29
C GLY A 162 1.57 12.43 -9.42
N SER A 163 2.22 11.80 -10.39
CA SER A 163 2.76 12.47 -11.58
C SER A 163 2.11 11.96 -12.85
N SER A 164 1.90 12.85 -13.84
CA SER A 164 1.34 12.51 -15.16
C SER A 164 0.02 11.72 -15.02
N GLN A 165 -0.09 10.49 -15.58
CA GLN A 165 -1.26 9.61 -15.41
C GLN A 165 -1.51 9.27 -13.94
N GLY A 166 -0.47 9.00 -13.13
CA GLY A 166 -0.61 8.81 -11.69
C GLY A 166 -1.20 10.02 -10.99
N GLY A 167 -0.95 11.24 -11.48
CA GLY A 167 -1.61 12.46 -11.00
C GLY A 167 -3.11 12.49 -11.27
N LEU A 168 -3.55 12.06 -12.45
CA LEU A 168 -4.98 11.87 -12.77
C LEU A 168 -5.60 10.80 -11.86
N VAL A 169 -4.97 9.64 -11.73
CA VAL A 169 -5.43 8.54 -10.85
C VAL A 169 -5.54 9.02 -9.41
N THR A 170 -4.55 9.76 -8.93
CA THR A 170 -4.55 10.35 -7.57
C THR A 170 -5.75 11.27 -7.35
N ALA A 171 -6.04 12.15 -8.30
CA ALA A 171 -7.18 13.07 -8.19
C ALA A 171 -8.51 12.31 -8.17
N LEU A 172 -8.71 11.35 -9.07
CA LEU A 172 -9.92 10.52 -9.12
C LEU A 172 -10.10 9.68 -7.86
N THR A 173 -9.03 9.09 -7.36
CA THR A 173 -9.08 8.31 -6.11
C THR A 173 -9.47 9.17 -4.92
N ALA A 174 -8.97 10.40 -4.84
CA ALA A 174 -9.26 11.30 -3.73
C ALA A 174 -10.75 11.72 -3.65
N GLU A 175 -11.50 11.64 -4.76
CA GLU A 175 -12.95 11.86 -4.76
C GLU A 175 -13.72 10.70 -4.10
N GLU A 176 -13.12 9.52 -4.05
CA GLU A 176 -13.78 8.29 -3.59
C GLU A 176 -13.33 7.81 -2.20
N VAL A 177 -12.21 8.35 -1.69
CA VAL A 177 -11.68 7.97 -0.38
C VAL A 177 -11.80 9.11 0.63
N THR A 178 -11.90 8.74 1.90
CA THR A 178 -11.93 9.68 3.03
C THR A 178 -10.59 9.65 3.77
N ASN A 179 -10.37 10.64 4.65
CA ASN A 179 -9.19 10.74 5.52
C ASN A 179 -7.86 10.98 4.76
N ILE A 180 -7.91 11.66 3.62
CA ILE A 180 -6.74 12.17 2.92
C ILE A 180 -6.53 13.63 3.34
N ALA A 181 -5.35 13.92 3.89
CA ALA A 181 -5.00 15.24 4.40
C ALA A 181 -4.65 16.24 3.30
N GLY A 182 -4.23 15.77 2.13
CA GLY A 182 -3.93 16.63 0.98
C GLY A 182 -3.38 15.88 -0.23
N LEU A 183 -3.29 16.59 -1.35
CA LEU A 183 -2.83 16.08 -2.64
C LEU A 183 -1.65 16.90 -3.14
N PHE A 184 -0.69 16.21 -3.77
CA PHE A 184 0.41 16.79 -4.54
C PHE A 184 0.36 16.26 -5.96
N LEU A 185 0.00 17.10 -6.93
CA LEU A 185 -0.19 16.69 -8.31
C LEU A 185 0.90 17.33 -9.18
N PHE A 186 1.78 16.50 -9.73
CA PHE A 186 2.83 16.91 -10.64
C PHE A 186 2.39 16.68 -12.08
N TYR A 187 2.25 17.74 -12.86
CA TYR A 187 1.84 17.72 -14.28
C TYR A 187 0.77 16.63 -14.57
N PRO A 188 -0.37 16.62 -13.83
CA PRO A 188 -1.37 15.57 -13.95
C PRO A 188 -1.96 15.52 -15.36
N ALA A 189 -2.17 14.30 -15.89
CA ALA A 189 -2.65 14.09 -17.25
C ALA A 189 -4.18 14.27 -17.37
N PHE A 190 -4.71 15.41 -16.98
CA PHE A 190 -6.16 15.67 -17.00
C PHE A 190 -6.74 15.76 -18.43
N SER A 191 -5.91 16.03 -19.44
CA SER A 191 -6.29 16.00 -20.86
C SER A 191 -6.35 14.58 -21.45
N LEU A 192 -5.87 13.56 -20.75
CA LEU A 192 -5.75 12.21 -21.28
C LEU A 192 -7.02 11.67 -21.97
N PRO A 193 -8.26 11.87 -21.44
CA PRO A 193 -9.47 11.43 -22.13
C PRO A 193 -9.69 12.12 -23.49
N ASP A 194 -9.34 13.37 -23.62
CA ASP A 194 -9.48 14.15 -24.86
C ASP A 194 -8.37 13.83 -25.86
N ASP A 195 -7.13 13.61 -25.38
CA ASP A 195 -5.98 13.22 -26.18
C ASP A 195 -6.22 11.85 -26.84
N ILE A 196 -6.73 10.87 -26.07
CA ILE A 196 -7.10 9.56 -26.61
C ILE A 196 -8.21 9.70 -27.64
N ARG A 197 -9.26 10.48 -27.35
CA ARG A 197 -10.39 10.68 -28.28
C ARG A 197 -9.95 11.33 -29.59
N SER A 198 -9.02 12.27 -29.55
CA SER A 198 -8.49 12.94 -30.73
C SER A 198 -7.56 12.06 -31.56
N SER A 199 -6.83 11.14 -30.90
CA SER A 199 -5.87 10.22 -31.55
C SER A 199 -6.55 9.05 -32.27
N PHE A 200 -7.78 8.69 -31.86
CA PHE A 200 -8.58 7.60 -32.45
C PHE A 200 -9.95 8.10 -32.88
N PRO A 201 -10.03 8.95 -33.93
CA PRO A 201 -11.31 9.40 -34.45
C PRO A 201 -12.12 8.20 -34.95
N LYS A 202 -13.44 8.23 -34.72
CA LYS A 202 -14.39 7.17 -35.11
C LYS A 202 -14.53 7.09 -36.62
#